data_d2b57134837db96443c92726ab73c2f3
#
_entry.id   d2b57134837db96443c92726ab73c2f3
#
_cell.length_a   1.000
_cell.length_b   1.000
_cell.length_c   1.000
_cell.angle_alpha   90.00
_cell.angle_beta   90.00
_cell.angle_gamma   90.00
#
_symmetry.space_group_name_H-M   'P 1'
#
loop_
_entity.id
_entity.type
_entity.pdbx_description
1 polymer ?
#
loop_
_entity_poly.entity_id
_entity_poly.type
_entity_poly.pdbx_seq_one_letter_code
_entity_poly.pdbx_strand_id
1 'polypeptide(L)'
;MTSQLNVDTIKGNETAGSITIQGEGSKTTNLQQGVAKCWVKLDGTALSGTGTSGVGDSFNLTSTTDNGTGNYTITMNNDMSSVNYSTTASPNSDLTSSGYGLYGGTNNSHAAGSFVLISKRQDNPIDSNYFGAAAHGDLA
;
A
#
# COMPACT_ATOMS: atom_id res chain seq x y z
N MET A 1 29.88 -22.79 3.12
CA MET A 1 28.69 -23.51 2.61
C MET A 1 27.56 -22.52 2.51
N THR A 2 26.91 -22.40 1.38
CA THR A 2 25.67 -21.63 1.25
C THR A 2 24.52 -22.56 1.55
N SER A 3 23.67 -22.21 2.53
CA SER A 3 22.44 -22.94 2.81
C SER A 3 21.31 -22.33 1.98
N GLN A 4 20.54 -23.17 1.30
CA GLN A 4 19.41 -22.76 0.47
C GLN A 4 18.15 -23.51 0.93
N LEU A 5 17.05 -22.77 1.12
CA LEU A 5 15.72 -23.32 1.40
C LEU A 5 14.84 -23.13 0.16
N ASN A 6 14.42 -24.23 -0.47
CA ASN A 6 13.50 -24.21 -1.60
C ASN A 6 12.14 -24.73 -1.14
N VAL A 7 11.16 -23.85 -1.03
CA VAL A 7 9.79 -24.18 -0.63
C VAL A 7 8.78 -23.39 -1.45
N ASP A 8 7.66 -24.01 -1.79
CA ASP A 8 6.57 -23.34 -2.50
C ASP A 8 5.68 -22.53 -1.56
N THR A 9 5.60 -22.93 -0.28
CA THR A 9 4.74 -22.28 0.70
C THR A 9 5.37 -22.30 2.08
N ILE A 10 5.31 -21.17 2.79
CA ILE A 10 5.60 -21.08 4.21
C ILE A 10 4.29 -20.78 4.95
N LYS A 11 3.81 -21.70 5.78
CA LYS A 11 2.57 -21.58 6.54
C LYS A 11 2.85 -21.59 8.05
N GLY A 12 2.33 -20.61 8.77
CA GLY A 12 2.29 -20.65 10.24
C GLY A 12 1.26 -21.69 10.74
N ASN A 13 1.59 -22.37 11.80
CA ASN A 13 0.81 -23.51 12.26
C ASN A 13 -0.25 -23.19 13.31
N GLU A 14 -0.13 -22.09 14.06
CA GLU A 14 -1.00 -21.84 15.20
C GLU A 14 -1.53 -20.40 15.27
N THR A 15 -0.71 -19.42 15.49
CA THR A 15 -1.14 -18.06 15.82
C THR A 15 -0.67 -17.08 14.73
N ALA A 16 -1.49 -16.07 14.43
CA ALA A 16 -1.07 -14.97 13.59
C ALA A 16 0.26 -14.39 14.11
N GLY A 17 1.24 -14.24 13.20
CA GLY A 17 2.57 -13.76 13.57
C GLY A 17 3.54 -14.83 14.09
N SER A 18 3.19 -16.11 14.01
CA SER A 18 4.08 -17.21 14.47
C SER A 18 5.32 -17.41 13.58
N ILE A 19 5.28 -16.97 12.33
CA ILE A 19 6.44 -17.08 11.43
C ILE A 19 7.36 -15.90 11.67
N THR A 20 8.55 -16.19 12.23
CA THR A 20 9.58 -15.18 12.46
C THR A 20 10.83 -15.46 11.64
N ILE A 21 11.52 -14.40 11.25
CA ILE A 21 12.86 -14.48 10.65
C ILE A 21 13.84 -13.98 11.68
N GLN A 22 14.89 -14.76 11.92
CA GLN A 22 16.03 -14.37 12.72
C GLN A 22 17.17 -13.97 11.77
N GLY A 23 17.66 -12.74 11.92
CA GLY A 23 18.86 -12.29 11.26
C GLY A 23 20.12 -12.77 12.01
N GLU A 24 21.22 -12.12 11.76
CA GLU A 24 22.45 -12.35 12.52
C GLU A 24 22.25 -11.88 13.98
N GLY A 25 22.56 -12.75 14.92
CA GLY A 25 22.34 -12.52 16.36
C GLY A 25 21.03 -13.13 16.87
N SER A 26 20.49 -12.61 17.96
CA SER A 26 19.33 -13.20 18.68
C SER A 26 17.99 -12.50 18.43
N LYS A 27 17.97 -11.46 17.62
CA LYS A 27 16.74 -10.70 17.33
C LYS A 27 15.96 -11.32 16.20
N THR A 28 14.64 -11.37 16.36
CA THR A 28 13.70 -11.89 15.37
C THR A 28 12.76 -10.80 14.89
N THR A 29 12.26 -10.92 13.67
CA THR A 29 11.17 -10.10 13.15
C THR A 29 10.05 -11.00 12.63
N ASN A 30 8.83 -10.52 12.72
CA ASN A 30 7.67 -11.23 12.19
C ASN A 30 7.63 -11.11 10.66
N LEU A 31 7.60 -12.27 9.97
CA LEU A 31 7.55 -12.28 8.51
C LEU A 31 6.27 -11.66 7.97
N GLN A 32 5.12 -11.94 8.60
CA GLN A 32 3.84 -11.42 8.13
C GLN A 32 3.79 -9.90 8.19
N GLN A 33 4.22 -9.29 9.28
CA GLN A 33 4.23 -7.82 9.42
C GLN A 33 5.29 -7.14 8.56
N GLY A 34 6.38 -7.85 8.24
CA GLY A 34 7.49 -7.31 7.45
C GLY A 34 7.21 -7.20 5.95
N VAL A 35 6.25 -7.95 5.40
CA VAL A 35 5.92 -7.91 3.97
C VAL A 35 4.69 -7.07 3.68
N ALA A 36 4.69 -6.38 2.54
CA ALA A 36 3.52 -5.64 2.10
C ALA A 36 2.33 -6.57 1.87
N LYS A 37 1.16 -6.20 2.37
CA LYS A 37 -0.10 -6.94 2.20
C LYS A 37 -0.95 -6.43 1.05
N CYS A 38 -0.75 -5.19 0.68
CA CYS A 38 -1.32 -4.58 -0.50
C CYS A 38 -0.32 -3.55 -1.02
N TRP A 39 -0.20 -3.45 -2.32
CA TRP A 39 0.46 -2.32 -2.95
C TRP A 39 -0.21 -2.00 -4.29
N VAL A 40 -0.09 -0.75 -4.70
CA VAL A 40 -0.66 -0.25 -5.94
C VAL A 40 0.25 0.82 -6.55
N LYS A 41 0.37 0.78 -7.87
CA LYS A 41 0.88 1.86 -8.71
C LYS A 41 -0.28 2.37 -9.55
N LEU A 42 -0.65 3.63 -9.38
CA LEU A 42 -1.76 4.21 -10.12
C LEU A 42 -1.40 5.55 -10.80
N ASP A 43 -2.14 5.86 -11.85
CA ASP A 43 -2.22 7.15 -12.49
C ASP A 43 -3.56 7.78 -12.12
N GLY A 44 -3.53 8.78 -11.21
CA GLY A 44 -4.73 9.45 -10.73
C GLY A 44 -5.43 10.28 -11.81
N THR A 45 -4.70 10.69 -12.86
CA THR A 45 -5.29 11.43 -13.98
C THR A 45 -6.08 10.54 -14.94
N ALA A 46 -5.86 9.23 -14.89
CA ALA A 46 -6.54 8.22 -15.69
C ALA A 46 -7.62 7.45 -14.92
N LEU A 47 -7.77 7.71 -13.62
CA LEU A 47 -8.84 7.14 -12.80
C LEU A 47 -10.20 7.74 -13.18
N SER A 48 -11.22 6.92 -13.19
CA SER A 48 -12.60 7.34 -13.44
C SER A 48 -13.57 6.39 -12.76
N GLY A 49 -14.35 6.91 -11.82
CA GLY A 49 -15.32 6.12 -11.05
C GLY A 49 -14.67 5.03 -10.20
N THR A 50 -15.27 3.85 -10.16
CA THR A 50 -14.77 2.68 -9.43
C THR A 50 -14.33 1.58 -10.41
N GLY A 51 -13.13 1.07 -10.24
CA GLY A 51 -12.58 0.00 -11.10
C GLY A 51 -11.06 -0.09 -11.00
N THR A 52 -10.43 -0.52 -12.08
CA THR A 52 -8.96 -0.62 -12.18
C THR A 52 -8.40 0.26 -13.30
N SER A 53 -9.19 1.19 -13.86
CA SER A 53 -8.68 2.20 -14.80
C SER A 53 -7.60 3.02 -14.08
N GLY A 54 -6.54 3.37 -14.79
CA GLY A 54 -5.40 4.09 -14.19
C GLY A 54 -4.49 3.25 -13.29
N VAL A 55 -4.82 1.98 -12.99
CA VAL A 55 -3.92 1.08 -12.25
C VAL A 55 -2.89 0.50 -13.21
N GLY A 56 -1.62 0.84 -12.99
CA GLY A 56 -0.51 0.29 -13.79
C GLY A 56 -0.10 -1.10 -13.35
N ASP A 57 -0.06 -1.34 -12.03
CA ASP A 57 0.24 -2.65 -11.43
C ASP A 57 -0.18 -2.65 -9.95
N SER A 58 -0.43 -3.83 -9.39
CA SER A 58 -0.89 -3.95 -8.01
C SER A 58 -0.76 -5.36 -7.44
N PHE A 59 -0.85 -5.46 -6.13
CA PHE A 59 -0.98 -6.72 -5.39
C PHE A 59 -2.08 -6.59 -4.35
N ASN A 60 -2.94 -7.59 -4.23
CA ASN A 60 -4.09 -7.66 -3.32
C ASN A 60 -5.06 -6.48 -3.49
N LEU A 61 -5.31 -6.06 -4.73
CA LEU A 61 -6.23 -4.99 -5.09
C LEU A 61 -7.51 -5.57 -5.70
N THR A 62 -8.66 -5.12 -5.25
CA THR A 62 -9.96 -5.35 -5.91
C THR A 62 -10.30 -4.21 -6.86
N SER A 63 -10.23 -2.99 -6.36
CA SER A 63 -10.58 -1.79 -7.14
C SER A 63 -9.96 -0.52 -6.54
N THR A 64 -9.94 0.52 -7.36
CA THR A 64 -9.74 1.90 -6.93
C THR A 64 -11.04 2.67 -7.14
N THR A 65 -11.31 3.66 -6.31
CA THR A 65 -12.43 4.60 -6.51
C THR A 65 -11.88 6.01 -6.56
N ASP A 66 -12.22 6.72 -7.62
CA ASP A 66 -11.98 8.16 -7.73
C ASP A 66 -13.05 8.90 -6.92
N ASN A 67 -12.64 9.53 -5.83
CA ASN A 67 -13.52 10.35 -4.97
C ASN A 67 -13.46 11.85 -5.33
N GLY A 68 -12.78 12.17 -6.41
CA GLY A 68 -12.51 13.54 -6.85
C GLY A 68 -11.01 13.87 -6.76
N THR A 69 -10.66 15.04 -7.25
CA THR A 69 -9.27 15.47 -7.44
C THR A 69 -8.37 15.15 -6.24
N GLY A 70 -7.34 14.36 -6.48
CA GLY A 70 -6.34 13.98 -5.48
C GLY A 70 -6.85 13.11 -4.34
N ASN A 71 -7.97 12.42 -4.50
CA ASN A 71 -8.57 11.61 -3.45
C ASN A 71 -9.03 10.26 -4.01
N TYR A 72 -8.42 9.17 -3.57
CA TYR A 72 -8.63 7.84 -4.13
C TYR A 72 -8.82 6.81 -3.02
N THR A 73 -9.87 5.98 -3.10
CA THR A 73 -10.04 4.82 -2.23
C THR A 73 -9.40 3.60 -2.87
N ILE A 74 -8.57 2.89 -2.12
CA ILE A 74 -7.98 1.61 -2.49
C ILE A 74 -8.73 0.51 -1.76
N THR A 75 -9.38 -0.40 -2.49
CA THR A 75 -10.12 -1.53 -1.92
C THR A 75 -9.29 -2.80 -2.11
N MET A 76 -9.01 -3.49 -1.03
CA MET A 76 -8.23 -4.73 -1.01
C MET A 76 -9.11 -5.94 -1.37
N ASN A 77 -8.49 -6.99 -1.93
CA ASN A 77 -9.15 -8.26 -2.21
C ASN A 77 -9.21 -9.16 -0.97
N ASN A 78 -8.14 -9.19 -0.19
CA ASN A 78 -8.09 -9.85 1.11
C ASN A 78 -7.92 -8.78 2.18
N ASP A 79 -8.84 -8.73 3.11
CA ASP A 79 -8.89 -7.71 4.15
C ASP A 79 -7.73 -7.85 5.15
N MET A 80 -7.39 -6.76 5.80
CA MET A 80 -6.57 -6.78 7.01
C MET A 80 -7.38 -7.30 8.20
N SER A 81 -6.73 -7.90 9.18
CA SER A 81 -7.38 -8.40 10.40
C SER A 81 -8.03 -7.29 11.24
N SER A 82 -7.58 -6.06 11.06
CA SER A 82 -8.13 -4.88 11.76
C SER A 82 -7.80 -3.60 10.99
N VAL A 83 -8.26 -2.46 11.49
CA VAL A 83 -7.91 -1.13 10.96
C VAL A 83 -6.51 -0.65 11.38
N ASN A 84 -5.82 -1.41 12.26
CA ASN A 84 -4.52 -1.05 12.84
C ASN A 84 -3.37 -1.55 11.96
N TYR A 85 -3.27 -1.05 10.74
CA TYR A 85 -2.18 -1.34 9.82
C TYR A 85 -1.51 -0.04 9.37
N SER A 86 -0.27 -0.16 8.89
CA SER A 86 0.51 0.98 8.41
C SER A 86 0.39 1.12 6.91
N THR A 87 0.26 2.34 6.44
CA THR A 87 0.28 2.68 5.01
C THR A 87 1.35 3.71 4.71
N THR A 88 2.00 3.54 3.57
CA THR A 88 2.93 4.51 2.99
C THR A 88 2.44 4.88 1.59
N ALA A 89 2.62 6.13 1.21
CA ALA A 89 2.21 6.61 -0.09
C ALA A 89 3.20 7.66 -0.62
N SER A 90 3.47 7.63 -1.92
CA SER A 90 4.37 8.55 -2.60
C SER A 90 3.80 8.94 -3.96
N PRO A 91 3.30 10.16 -4.13
CA PRO A 91 2.97 10.69 -5.44
C PRO A 91 4.25 11.05 -6.21
N ASN A 92 4.18 11.11 -7.53
CA ASN A 92 5.26 11.66 -8.33
C ASN A 92 5.38 13.16 -8.03
N SER A 93 6.57 13.58 -7.63
CA SER A 93 6.90 15.00 -7.56
C SER A 93 7.29 15.48 -8.97
N ASP A 94 6.35 16.00 -9.72
CA ASP A 94 6.72 16.82 -10.88
C ASP A 94 7.32 18.14 -10.36
N LEU A 95 8.64 18.15 -10.18
CA LEU A 95 9.41 19.31 -9.73
C LEU A 95 9.57 20.36 -10.83
N THR A 96 8.85 20.25 -11.95
CA THR A 96 8.98 21.20 -13.04
C THR A 96 8.36 22.54 -12.66
N SER A 97 9.20 23.51 -12.57
CA SER A 97 9.03 24.96 -12.69
C SER A 97 8.56 25.80 -11.49
N SER A 98 8.17 25.26 -10.34
CA SER A 98 7.70 26.13 -9.24
C SER A 98 8.28 25.86 -7.85
N GLY A 99 9.24 24.94 -7.74
CA GLY A 99 9.89 24.64 -6.45
C GLY A 99 9.00 23.97 -5.39
N TYR A 100 7.80 23.56 -5.74
CA TYR A 100 6.84 22.93 -4.84
C TYR A 100 6.67 21.44 -5.20
N GLY A 101 7.06 20.55 -4.28
CA GLY A 101 6.85 19.11 -4.42
C GLY A 101 5.38 18.73 -4.26
N LEU A 102 4.97 17.67 -4.96
CA LEU A 102 3.77 16.93 -4.59
C LEU A 102 4.02 16.21 -3.27
N TYR A 103 3.06 16.23 -2.38
CA TYR A 103 3.04 15.37 -1.21
C TYR A 103 1.75 14.58 -1.16
N GLY A 104 1.85 13.38 -0.65
CA GLY A 104 0.72 12.49 -0.51
C GLY A 104 0.82 11.68 0.76
N GLY A 105 -0.27 11.11 1.12
CA GLY A 105 -0.39 10.30 2.32
C GLY A 105 -1.70 9.54 2.31
N THR A 106 -1.98 8.94 3.43
CA THR A 106 -3.27 8.34 3.71
C THR A 106 -4.00 9.22 4.72
N ASN A 107 -5.31 9.31 4.62
CA ASN A 107 -6.11 9.92 5.68
C ASN A 107 -6.49 8.86 6.74
N ASN A 108 -7.12 9.29 7.84
CA ASN A 108 -7.53 8.39 8.93
C ASN A 108 -8.75 7.50 8.56
N SER A 109 -9.13 7.41 7.29
CA SER A 109 -10.25 6.57 6.84
C SER A 109 -9.74 5.17 6.46
N HIS A 110 -9.15 4.46 7.42
CA HIS A 110 -8.81 3.05 7.26
C HIS A 110 -10.00 2.19 7.65
N ALA A 111 -10.36 1.26 6.77
CA ALA A 111 -11.20 0.11 7.08
C ALA A 111 -10.34 -1.16 6.93
N ALA A 112 -10.78 -2.30 7.44
CA ALA A 112 -10.03 -3.55 7.27
C ALA A 112 -9.77 -3.85 5.79
N GLY A 113 -10.73 -3.59 4.90
CA GLY A 113 -10.66 -3.85 3.47
C GLY A 113 -10.27 -2.64 2.60
N SER A 114 -9.98 -1.46 3.16
CA SER A 114 -9.67 -0.30 2.34
C SER A 114 -8.92 0.81 3.05
N PHE A 115 -8.22 1.65 2.28
CA PHE A 115 -7.60 2.90 2.74
C PHE A 115 -7.71 3.98 1.68
N VAL A 116 -7.60 5.24 2.09
CA VAL A 116 -7.73 6.39 1.21
C VAL A 116 -6.37 7.05 0.98
N LEU A 117 -6.03 7.27 -0.28
CA LEU A 117 -4.87 8.04 -0.70
C LEU A 117 -5.26 9.49 -0.97
N ILE A 118 -4.39 10.40 -0.56
CA ILE A 118 -4.53 11.84 -0.80
C ILE A 118 -3.30 12.36 -1.50
N SER A 119 -3.48 13.12 -2.57
CA SER A 119 -2.43 13.82 -3.31
C SER A 119 -2.69 15.32 -3.30
N LYS A 120 -1.68 16.11 -2.91
CA LYS A 120 -1.79 17.57 -2.81
C LYS A 120 -0.52 18.25 -3.29
N ARG A 121 -0.70 19.47 -3.81
CA ARG A 121 0.36 20.45 -4.04
C ARG A 121 0.01 21.71 -3.26
N GLN A 122 0.83 22.12 -2.27
CA GLN A 122 0.55 23.32 -1.45
C GLN A 122 -0.89 23.35 -0.90
N ASP A 123 -1.32 22.29 -0.24
CA ASP A 123 -2.67 22.15 0.29
C ASP A 123 -3.82 22.04 -0.73
N ASN A 124 -3.55 22.26 -2.01
CA ASN A 124 -4.55 22.05 -3.06
C ASN A 124 -4.54 20.59 -3.52
N PRO A 125 -5.68 19.91 -3.54
CA PRO A 125 -5.79 18.58 -4.13
C PRO A 125 -5.37 18.61 -5.61
N ILE A 126 -4.65 17.57 -6.05
CA ILE A 126 -4.22 17.43 -7.43
C ILE A 126 -4.16 15.96 -7.83
N ASP A 127 -4.57 15.64 -9.04
CA ASP A 127 -4.38 14.31 -9.59
C ASP A 127 -2.92 14.13 -10.00
N SER A 128 -2.29 13.10 -9.46
CA SER A 128 -0.91 12.74 -9.79
C SER A 128 -0.92 11.66 -10.88
N ASN A 129 -0.13 11.85 -11.93
CA ASN A 129 0.06 10.87 -12.99
C ASN A 129 0.87 9.63 -12.53
N TYR A 130 1.37 9.66 -11.33
CA TYR A 130 2.03 8.52 -10.69
C TYR A 130 1.82 8.58 -9.18
N PHE A 131 1.27 7.51 -8.62
CA PHE A 131 1.08 7.37 -7.19
C PHE A 131 1.38 5.92 -6.78
N GLY A 132 2.42 5.74 -5.97
CA GLY A 132 2.74 4.45 -5.37
C GLY A 132 2.24 4.41 -3.94
N ALA A 133 1.65 3.30 -3.53
CA ALA A 133 1.26 3.08 -2.14
C ALA A 133 1.44 1.62 -1.72
N ALA A 134 1.71 1.40 -0.45
CA ALA A 134 1.77 0.08 0.16
C ALA A 134 1.14 0.07 1.55
N ALA A 135 0.60 -1.08 1.94
CA ALA A 135 0.05 -1.34 3.26
C ALA A 135 0.72 -2.55 3.91
N HIS A 136 1.03 -2.43 5.19
CA HIS A 136 1.69 -3.44 6.02
C HIS A 136 0.88 -3.69 7.29
N GLY A 137 0.63 -4.94 7.62
CA GLY A 137 -0.15 -5.36 8.79
C GLY A 137 -0.39 -6.86 8.76
N ASP A 138 -1.40 -7.31 9.49
CA ASP A 138 -1.85 -8.70 9.50
C ASP A 138 -3.08 -8.84 8.62
N LEU A 139 -3.09 -9.84 7.72
CA LEU A 139 -4.30 -10.24 6.99
C LEU A 139 -5.31 -10.92 7.93
N ALA A 140 -6.60 -10.82 7.58
CA ALA A 140 -7.69 -11.50 8.29
C ALA A 140 -7.60 -13.03 8.17
#